data_c72d0a778715652ed5fe5f79ba8d3022
#
_entry.id   c72d0a778715652ed5fe5f79ba8d3022
#
_cell.length_a   1.000
_cell.length_b   1.000
_cell.length_c   1.000
_cell.angle_alpha   90.00
_cell.angle_beta   90.00
_cell.angle_gamma   90.00
#
_symmetry.space_group_name_H-M   'P 1'
#
loop_
_entity.id
_entity.type
_entity.pdbx_description
1 polymer ?
#
loop_
_entity_poly.entity_id
_entity_poly.type
_entity_poly.pdbx_seq_one_letter_code
_entity_poly.pdbx_strand_id
1 'polypeptide(L)'
;EGFATTVSNSISQAALTFSSQNMGAEKYARVRRVLRVCLAATFVGGLTLGLLIYTFGTPLLALFNTDPAVIASGLVRVRHNMPLYVLFCMQDTFVGQLRGVGYSLLPTITSLSGICLLRVVWLYTAFAASPTLDTLYLSYPVSWAATLFALVVCYAVVVRKMPRA
;
A
#
# COMPACT_ATOMS: atom_id res chain seq x y z
N GLU A 1 11.11 0.42 7.66
CA GLU A 1 10.07 0.08 6.66
C GLU A 1 9.92 -1.44 6.48
N GLY A 2 10.99 -2.25 6.50
CA GLY A 2 10.93 -3.70 6.26
C GLY A 2 9.91 -4.44 7.13
N PHE A 3 9.82 -4.17 8.43
CA PHE A 3 8.82 -4.78 9.30
C PHE A 3 7.38 -4.45 8.88
N ALA A 4 7.13 -3.20 8.54
CA ALA A 4 5.81 -2.76 8.13
C ALA A 4 5.38 -3.39 6.80
N THR A 5 6.31 -3.52 5.84
CA THR A 5 6.05 -4.23 4.57
C THR A 5 5.79 -5.71 4.79
N THR A 6 6.47 -6.37 5.74
CA THR A 6 6.24 -7.79 6.05
C THR A 6 4.81 -8.02 6.57
N VAL A 7 4.32 -7.16 7.46
CA VAL A 7 2.94 -7.25 7.98
C VAL A 7 1.93 -7.02 6.86
N SER A 8 2.13 -6.00 6.02
CA SER A 8 1.27 -5.75 4.85
C SER A 8 1.22 -6.95 3.91
N ASN A 9 2.39 -7.50 3.56
CA ASN A 9 2.50 -8.69 2.72
C ASN A 9 1.76 -9.90 3.31
N SER A 10 1.84 -10.11 4.62
CA SER A 10 1.15 -11.24 5.27
C SER A 10 -0.37 -11.14 5.11
N ILE A 11 -0.94 -9.93 5.27
CA ILE A 11 -2.37 -9.71 5.09
C ILE A 11 -2.76 -9.81 3.60
N SER A 12 -1.93 -9.31 2.69
CA SER A 12 -2.12 -9.43 1.25
C SER A 12 -2.14 -10.91 0.81
N GLN A 13 -1.22 -11.73 1.32
CA GLN A 13 -1.19 -13.18 1.07
C GLN A 13 -2.41 -13.89 1.66
N ALA A 14 -2.89 -13.49 2.83
CA ALA A 14 -4.12 -14.00 3.40
C ALA A 14 -5.33 -13.65 2.50
N ALA A 15 -5.44 -12.40 2.03
CA ALA A 15 -6.48 -11.99 1.10
C ALA A 15 -6.45 -12.82 -0.20
N LEU A 16 -5.25 -13.05 -0.77
CA LEU A 16 -5.05 -13.90 -1.95
C LEU A 16 -5.53 -15.34 -1.68
N THR A 17 -5.04 -15.96 -0.61
CA THR A 17 -5.30 -17.37 -0.30
C THR A 17 -6.77 -17.62 -0.02
N PHE A 18 -7.37 -16.84 0.88
CA PHE A 18 -8.78 -17.02 1.22
C PHE A 18 -9.71 -16.67 0.06
N SER A 19 -9.35 -15.68 -0.77
CA SER A 19 -10.17 -15.35 -1.95
C SER A 19 -10.10 -16.41 -3.01
N SER A 20 -8.93 -16.98 -3.30
CA SER A 20 -8.80 -18.07 -4.27
C SER A 20 -9.54 -19.34 -3.85
N GLN A 21 -9.46 -19.72 -2.57
CA GLN A 21 -10.22 -20.86 -2.03
C GLN A 21 -11.74 -20.65 -2.14
N ASN A 22 -12.24 -19.46 -1.80
CA ASN A 22 -13.67 -19.18 -1.89
C ASN A 22 -14.14 -19.01 -3.34
N MET A 23 -13.27 -18.56 -4.26
CA MET A 23 -13.56 -18.54 -5.70
C MET A 23 -13.69 -19.96 -6.26
N GLY A 24 -12.74 -20.85 -5.95
CA GLY A 24 -12.83 -22.25 -6.37
C GLY A 24 -14.02 -23.02 -5.79
N ALA A 25 -14.52 -22.58 -4.63
CA ALA A 25 -15.75 -23.12 -4.01
C ALA A 25 -17.04 -22.38 -4.44
N GLU A 26 -16.96 -21.44 -5.39
CA GLU A 26 -18.07 -20.62 -5.90
C GLU A 26 -18.82 -19.78 -4.84
N LYS A 27 -18.13 -19.51 -3.70
CA LYS A 27 -18.68 -18.76 -2.56
C LYS A 27 -18.41 -17.26 -2.68
N TYR A 28 -18.97 -16.60 -3.68
CA TYR A 28 -18.69 -15.20 -4.03
C TYR A 28 -19.02 -14.20 -2.92
N ALA A 29 -20.06 -14.46 -2.11
CA ALA A 29 -20.36 -13.63 -0.94
C ALA A 29 -19.21 -13.63 0.10
N ARG A 30 -18.54 -14.79 0.27
CA ARG A 30 -17.37 -14.90 1.18
C ARG A 30 -16.15 -14.17 0.63
N VAL A 31 -15.92 -14.20 -0.68
CA VAL A 31 -14.84 -13.43 -1.33
C VAL A 31 -14.93 -11.95 -0.98
N ARG A 32 -16.14 -11.38 -1.03
CA ARG A 32 -16.36 -9.96 -0.63
C ARG A 32 -16.15 -9.73 0.87
N ARG A 33 -16.50 -10.72 1.69
CA ARG A 33 -16.27 -10.65 3.14
C ARG A 33 -14.78 -10.72 3.48
N VAL A 34 -14.02 -11.57 2.80
CA VAL A 34 -12.55 -11.66 2.95
C VAL A 34 -11.90 -10.29 2.73
N LEU A 35 -12.23 -9.61 1.64
CA LEU A 35 -11.68 -8.27 1.39
C LEU A 35 -11.99 -7.30 2.53
N ARG A 36 -13.25 -7.24 2.99
CA ARG A 36 -13.62 -6.31 4.07
C ARG A 36 -12.86 -6.58 5.37
N VAL A 37 -12.70 -7.85 5.72
CA VAL A 37 -11.96 -8.25 6.94
C VAL A 37 -10.47 -7.93 6.78
N CYS A 38 -9.86 -8.27 5.63
CA CYS A 38 -8.46 -7.97 5.37
C CYS A 38 -8.20 -6.45 5.31
N LEU A 39 -9.10 -5.66 4.71
CA LEU A 39 -8.98 -4.19 4.72
C LEU A 39 -9.08 -3.60 6.12
N ALA A 40 -10.00 -4.10 6.96
CA ALA A 40 -10.10 -3.66 8.35
C ALA A 40 -8.82 -4.00 9.14
N ALA A 41 -8.31 -5.23 8.99
CA ALA A 41 -7.05 -5.64 9.61
C ALA A 41 -5.85 -4.82 9.12
N THR A 42 -5.79 -4.56 7.81
CA THR A 42 -4.75 -3.72 7.20
C THR A 42 -4.84 -2.28 7.67
N PHE A 43 -6.04 -1.72 7.76
CA PHE A 43 -6.25 -0.35 8.24
C PHE A 43 -5.77 -0.19 9.68
N VAL A 44 -6.20 -1.09 10.58
CA VAL A 44 -5.78 -1.06 11.98
C VAL A 44 -4.27 -1.31 12.10
N GLY A 45 -3.76 -2.37 11.48
CA GLY A 45 -2.34 -2.72 11.54
C GLY A 45 -1.44 -1.67 10.89
N GLY A 46 -1.79 -1.20 9.70
CA GLY A 46 -1.04 -0.17 8.97
C GLY A 46 -1.02 1.17 9.69
N LEU A 47 -2.16 1.59 10.25
CA LEU A 47 -2.25 2.83 11.04
C LEU A 47 -1.44 2.72 12.33
N THR A 48 -1.59 1.60 13.07
CA THR A 48 -0.85 1.37 14.31
C THR A 48 0.65 1.36 14.07
N LEU A 49 1.13 0.58 13.09
CA LEU A 49 2.55 0.53 12.75
C LEU A 49 3.08 1.87 12.22
N GLY A 50 2.32 2.55 11.37
CA GLY A 50 2.68 3.87 10.87
C GLY A 50 2.86 4.88 12.00
N LEU A 51 1.92 4.93 12.95
CA LEU A 51 1.98 5.81 14.12
C LEU A 51 3.12 5.42 15.06
N LEU A 52 3.35 4.12 15.31
CA LEU A 52 4.48 3.66 16.13
C LEU A 52 5.82 4.07 15.52
N ILE A 53 6.01 3.87 14.21
CA ILE A 53 7.25 4.29 13.54
C ILE A 53 7.36 5.82 13.51
N TYR A 54 6.25 6.54 13.37
CA TYR A 54 6.23 8.00 13.42
C TYR A 54 6.66 8.53 14.79
N THR A 55 6.11 7.97 15.88
CA THR A 55 6.40 8.42 17.27
C THR A 55 7.78 8.01 17.74
N PHE A 56 8.21 6.78 17.40
CA PHE A 56 9.51 6.23 17.80
C PHE A 56 10.57 6.31 16.69
N GLY A 57 10.40 7.17 15.70
CA GLY A 57 11.28 7.28 14.53
C GLY A 57 12.75 7.56 14.89
N THR A 58 13.00 8.48 15.82
CA THR A 58 14.37 8.82 16.26
C THR A 58 15.10 7.64 16.89
N PRO A 59 14.61 6.98 17.95
CA PRO A 59 15.28 5.83 18.53
C PRO A 59 15.40 4.64 17.57
N LEU A 60 14.41 4.44 16.70
CA LEU A 60 14.47 3.38 15.70
C LEU A 60 15.55 3.63 14.64
N LEU A 61 15.75 4.87 14.19
CA LEU A 61 16.81 5.23 13.26
C LEU A 61 18.19 5.15 13.93
N ALA A 62 18.30 5.53 15.20
CA ALA A 62 19.54 5.46 15.97
C ALA A 62 20.07 4.02 16.15
N LEU A 63 19.20 2.99 16.07
CA LEU A 63 19.62 1.60 16.07
C LEU A 63 20.40 1.20 14.79
N PHE A 64 20.18 1.90 13.68
CA PHE A 64 20.79 1.59 12.39
C PHE A 64 21.97 2.49 12.05
N ASN A 65 21.96 3.74 12.54
CA ASN A 65 23.05 4.69 12.29
C ASN A 65 23.13 5.70 13.42
N THR A 66 24.36 6.05 13.81
CA THR A 66 24.65 7.02 14.88
C THR A 66 24.94 8.43 14.35
N ASP A 67 25.06 8.61 13.03
CA ASP A 67 25.31 9.92 12.41
C ASP A 67 24.05 10.80 12.49
N PRO A 68 24.12 11.97 13.18
CA PRO A 68 22.98 12.88 13.32
C PRO A 68 22.43 13.39 11.98
N ALA A 69 23.29 13.57 10.96
CA ALA A 69 22.86 14.06 9.65
C ALA A 69 22.02 13.01 8.91
N VAL A 70 22.41 11.73 9.02
CA VAL A 70 21.65 10.60 8.45
C VAL A 70 20.32 10.42 9.17
N ILE A 71 20.29 10.51 10.50
CA ILE A 71 19.07 10.43 11.31
C ILE A 71 18.12 11.56 10.93
N ALA A 72 18.60 12.80 10.81
CA ALA A 72 17.78 13.95 10.43
C ALA A 72 17.12 13.76 9.06
N SER A 73 17.86 13.31 8.04
CA SER A 73 17.35 13.01 6.71
C SER A 73 16.32 11.87 6.72
N GLY A 74 16.58 10.83 7.51
CA GLY A 74 15.66 9.71 7.71
C GLY A 74 14.35 10.11 8.38
N LEU A 75 14.38 11.06 9.33
CA LEU A 75 13.20 11.59 10.00
C LEU A 75 12.29 12.38 9.06
N VAL A 76 12.83 13.11 8.08
CA VAL A 76 12.02 13.78 7.05
C VAL A 76 11.17 12.75 6.32
N ARG A 77 11.78 11.64 5.88
CA ARG A 77 11.07 10.54 5.21
C ARG A 77 10.01 9.89 6.11
N VAL A 78 10.35 9.62 7.37
CA VAL A 78 9.41 9.04 8.34
C VAL A 78 8.19 9.94 8.54
N ARG A 79 8.41 11.25 8.70
CA ARG A 79 7.33 12.22 8.92
C ARG A 79 6.35 12.30 7.75
N HIS A 80 6.84 12.21 6.51
CA HIS A 80 5.98 12.30 5.32
C HIS A 80 5.28 10.98 5.00
N ASN A 81 5.95 9.84 5.16
CA ASN A 81 5.46 8.58 4.66
C ASN A 81 4.67 7.77 5.70
N MET A 82 5.09 7.78 6.98
CA MET A 82 4.53 6.86 7.97
C MET A 82 3.06 7.15 8.34
N PRO A 83 2.58 8.39 8.48
CA PRO A 83 1.16 8.64 8.75
C PRO A 83 0.23 8.13 7.64
N LEU A 84 0.71 8.12 6.40
CA LEU A 84 -0.04 7.70 5.21
C LEU A 84 0.33 6.29 4.74
N TYR A 85 1.16 5.57 5.50
CA TYR A 85 1.60 4.21 5.18
C TYR A 85 0.44 3.22 5.07
N VAL A 86 -0.66 3.49 5.77
CA VAL A 86 -1.90 2.72 5.67
C VAL A 86 -2.43 2.64 4.23
N LEU A 87 -2.23 3.67 3.41
CA LEU A 87 -2.65 3.66 1.99
C LEU A 87 -1.89 2.61 1.19
N PHE A 88 -0.57 2.49 1.43
CA PHE A 88 0.25 1.45 0.83
C PHE A 88 -0.22 0.05 1.24
N CYS A 89 -0.48 -0.16 2.53
CA CYS A 89 -0.96 -1.45 3.03
C CYS A 89 -2.32 -1.83 2.44
N MET A 90 -3.25 -0.88 2.33
CA MET A 90 -4.55 -1.12 1.70
C MET A 90 -4.43 -1.45 0.22
N GLN A 91 -3.56 -0.73 -0.50
CA GLN A 91 -3.24 -1.02 -1.90
C GLN A 91 -2.75 -2.46 -2.07
N ASP A 92 -1.82 -2.91 -1.23
CA ASP A 92 -1.27 -4.26 -1.27
C ASP A 92 -2.34 -5.33 -1.01
N THR A 93 -3.27 -5.07 -0.09
CA THR A 93 -4.44 -5.94 0.16
C THR A 93 -5.34 -6.05 -1.07
N PHE A 94 -5.61 -4.97 -1.80
CA PHE A 94 -6.38 -5.03 -3.06
C PHE A 94 -5.65 -5.83 -4.14
N VAL A 95 -4.33 -5.71 -4.22
CA VAL A 95 -3.51 -6.51 -5.15
C VAL A 95 -3.65 -8.01 -4.83
N GLY A 96 -3.51 -8.40 -3.55
CA GLY A 96 -3.70 -9.79 -3.12
C GLY A 96 -5.11 -10.30 -3.43
N GLN A 97 -6.13 -9.50 -3.14
CA GLN A 97 -7.52 -9.83 -3.41
C GLN A 97 -7.79 -10.06 -4.92
N LEU A 98 -7.34 -9.15 -5.78
CA LEU A 98 -7.52 -9.26 -7.24
C LEU A 98 -6.81 -10.48 -7.80
N ARG A 99 -5.61 -10.78 -7.33
CA ARG A 99 -4.87 -11.99 -7.69
C ARG A 99 -5.62 -13.25 -7.24
N GLY A 100 -6.17 -13.25 -6.02
CA GLY A 100 -6.96 -14.36 -5.48
C GLY A 100 -8.26 -14.65 -6.26
N VAL A 101 -8.81 -13.63 -6.92
CA VAL A 101 -9.99 -13.75 -7.78
C VAL A 101 -9.63 -14.17 -9.22
N GLY A 102 -8.34 -14.35 -9.54
CA GLY A 102 -7.85 -14.80 -10.84
C GLY A 102 -7.36 -13.69 -11.78
N TYR A 103 -7.36 -12.43 -11.33
CA TYR A 103 -6.85 -11.30 -12.12
C TYR A 103 -5.44 -10.93 -11.65
N SER A 104 -4.39 -11.54 -12.25
CA SER A 104 -2.99 -11.26 -11.88
C SER A 104 -2.40 -10.08 -12.65
N LEU A 105 -2.69 -9.96 -13.94
CA LEU A 105 -2.13 -8.90 -14.80
C LEU A 105 -2.70 -7.51 -14.46
N LEU A 106 -4.00 -7.42 -14.20
CA LEU A 106 -4.69 -6.17 -13.93
C LEU A 106 -4.07 -5.39 -12.75
N PRO A 107 -3.96 -5.95 -11.52
CA PRO A 107 -3.34 -5.25 -10.41
C PRO A 107 -1.85 -4.98 -10.63
N THR A 108 -1.14 -5.86 -11.35
CA THR A 108 0.29 -5.68 -11.62
C THR A 108 0.53 -4.46 -12.51
N ILE A 109 -0.19 -4.34 -13.62
CA ILE A 109 -0.08 -3.19 -14.53
C ILE A 109 -0.53 -1.91 -13.81
N THR A 110 -1.64 -1.94 -13.07
CA THR A 110 -2.15 -0.79 -12.33
C THR A 110 -1.15 -0.30 -11.28
N SER A 111 -0.54 -1.21 -10.51
CA SER A 111 0.46 -0.86 -9.50
C SER A 111 1.75 -0.36 -10.12
N LEU A 112 2.22 -1.00 -11.20
CA LEU A 112 3.43 -0.57 -11.90
C LEU A 112 3.25 0.85 -12.48
N SER A 113 2.13 1.09 -13.17
CA SER A 113 1.83 2.42 -13.73
C SER A 113 1.64 3.46 -12.63
N GLY A 114 0.88 3.16 -11.59
CA GLY A 114 0.59 4.10 -10.51
C GLY A 114 1.81 4.42 -9.64
N ILE A 115 2.66 3.45 -9.35
CA ILE A 115 3.84 3.68 -8.50
C ILE A 115 5.01 4.21 -9.33
N CYS A 116 5.37 3.56 -10.44
CA CYS A 116 6.56 3.92 -11.20
C CYS A 116 6.31 5.13 -12.10
N LEU A 117 5.30 5.08 -12.96
CA LEU A 117 5.07 6.13 -13.94
C LEU A 117 4.74 7.47 -13.25
N LEU A 118 3.88 7.47 -12.25
CA LEU A 118 3.50 8.68 -11.51
C LEU A 118 4.69 9.32 -10.80
N ARG A 119 5.61 8.52 -10.24
CA ARG A 119 6.82 9.04 -9.60
C ARG A 119 7.81 9.61 -10.61
N VAL A 120 7.95 8.98 -11.77
CA VAL A 120 8.78 9.52 -12.85
C VAL A 120 8.22 10.88 -13.31
N VAL A 121 6.91 10.98 -13.55
CA VAL A 121 6.27 12.24 -13.90
C VAL A 121 6.45 13.30 -12.80
N TRP A 122 6.32 12.90 -11.53
CA TRP A 122 6.55 13.79 -10.39
C TRP A 122 7.97 14.35 -10.33
N LEU A 123 8.98 13.52 -10.61
CA LEU A 123 10.38 13.96 -10.66
C LEU A 123 10.63 15.01 -11.74
N TYR A 124 10.03 14.84 -12.92
CA TYR A 124 10.21 15.79 -14.04
C TYR A 124 9.31 17.02 -13.94
N THR A 125 8.33 17.04 -13.07
CA THR A 125 7.39 18.18 -12.90
C THR A 125 7.58 18.86 -11.55
N ALA A 126 7.00 18.31 -10.49
CA ALA A 126 6.98 18.92 -9.15
C ALA A 126 8.37 19.03 -8.51
N PHE A 127 9.19 17.98 -8.61
CA PHE A 127 10.53 18.00 -8.06
C PHE A 127 11.47 18.91 -8.87
N ALA A 128 11.35 18.97 -10.18
CA ALA A 128 12.11 19.89 -11.02
C ALA A 128 11.80 21.36 -10.72
N ALA A 129 10.56 21.67 -10.31
CA ALA A 129 10.15 23.04 -9.92
C ALA A 129 10.63 23.40 -8.50
N SER A 130 10.75 22.45 -7.58
CA SER A 130 11.17 22.64 -6.19
C SER A 130 11.99 21.44 -5.70
N PRO A 131 13.32 21.43 -5.90
CA PRO A 131 14.19 20.29 -5.57
C PRO A 131 14.46 20.22 -4.06
N THR A 132 13.47 19.85 -3.27
CA THR A 132 13.56 19.64 -1.81
C THR A 132 13.27 18.20 -1.43
N LEU A 133 13.80 17.76 -0.28
CA LEU A 133 13.49 16.41 0.24
C LEU A 133 11.99 16.25 0.52
N ASP A 134 11.32 17.29 0.96
CA ASP A 134 9.87 17.28 1.20
C ASP A 134 9.10 17.00 -0.09
N THR A 135 9.42 17.70 -1.17
CA THR A 135 8.80 17.49 -2.49
C THR A 135 9.07 16.08 -3.02
N LEU A 136 10.27 15.56 -2.79
CA LEU A 136 10.62 14.20 -3.18
C LEU A 136 9.77 13.17 -2.43
N TYR A 137 9.66 13.29 -1.10
CA TYR A 137 8.94 12.33 -0.27
C TYR A 137 7.42 12.42 -0.41
N LEU A 138 6.85 13.58 -0.76
CA LEU A 138 5.43 13.72 -1.08
C LEU A 138 4.99 12.88 -2.30
N SER A 139 5.91 12.52 -3.19
CA SER A 139 5.61 11.63 -4.31
C SER A 139 5.07 10.25 -3.87
N TYR A 140 5.47 9.78 -2.67
CA TYR A 140 5.06 8.46 -2.15
C TYR A 140 3.57 8.42 -1.79
N PRO A 141 3.06 9.26 -0.87
CA PRO A 141 1.64 9.28 -0.53
C PRO A 141 0.74 9.57 -1.73
N VAL A 142 1.15 10.47 -2.61
CA VAL A 142 0.37 10.80 -3.82
C VAL A 142 0.27 9.59 -4.75
N SER A 143 1.38 8.89 -5.00
CA SER A 143 1.38 7.68 -5.82
C SER A 143 0.57 6.55 -5.18
N TRP A 144 0.62 6.39 -3.85
CA TRP A 144 -0.18 5.40 -3.13
C TRP A 144 -1.67 5.69 -3.21
N ALA A 145 -2.08 6.94 -3.00
CA ALA A 145 -3.48 7.34 -3.09
C ALA A 145 -4.06 7.12 -4.51
N ALA A 146 -3.32 7.54 -5.53
CA ALA A 146 -3.74 7.37 -6.93
C ALA A 146 -3.82 5.88 -7.32
N THR A 147 -2.82 5.08 -6.93
CA THR A 147 -2.81 3.64 -7.21
C THR A 147 -3.93 2.91 -6.45
N LEU A 148 -4.15 3.26 -5.17
CA LEU A 148 -5.25 2.70 -4.38
C LEU A 148 -6.60 3.00 -5.04
N PHE A 149 -6.82 4.24 -5.46
CA PHE A 149 -8.05 4.62 -6.17
C PHE A 149 -8.25 3.78 -7.43
N ALA A 150 -7.20 3.64 -8.26
CA ALA A 150 -7.27 2.83 -9.47
C ALA A 150 -7.57 1.34 -9.17
N LEU A 151 -6.96 0.77 -8.12
CA LEU A 151 -7.22 -0.61 -7.70
C LEU A 151 -8.64 -0.80 -7.15
N VAL A 152 -9.18 0.17 -6.44
CA VAL A 152 -10.59 0.16 -5.98
C VAL A 152 -11.53 0.14 -7.19
N VAL A 153 -11.28 0.96 -8.20
CA VAL A 153 -12.06 0.97 -9.46
C VAL A 153 -11.93 -0.38 -10.17
N CYS A 154 -10.72 -0.92 -10.31
CA CYS A 154 -10.50 -2.24 -10.91
C CYS A 154 -11.29 -3.33 -10.15
N TYR A 155 -11.24 -3.33 -8.83
CA TYR A 155 -11.98 -4.27 -8.02
C TYR A 155 -13.50 -4.11 -8.19
N ALA A 156 -14.01 -2.89 -8.22
CA ALA A 156 -15.44 -2.62 -8.44
C ALA A 156 -15.92 -3.16 -9.80
N VAL A 157 -15.10 -3.04 -10.84
CA VAL A 157 -15.39 -3.60 -12.17
C VAL A 157 -15.40 -5.14 -12.14
N VAL A 158 -14.39 -5.73 -11.49
CA VAL A 158 -14.27 -7.20 -11.37
C VAL A 158 -15.45 -7.78 -10.59
N VAL A 159 -15.83 -7.18 -9.44
CA VAL A 159 -16.93 -7.67 -8.60
C VAL A 159 -18.30 -7.59 -9.31
N ARG A 160 -18.49 -6.59 -10.19
CA ARG A 160 -19.73 -6.50 -11.00
C ARG A 160 -19.88 -7.65 -11.99
N LYS A 161 -18.76 -8.25 -12.42
CA LYS A 161 -18.75 -9.42 -13.32
C LYS A 161 -18.94 -10.75 -12.59
N MET A 162 -18.81 -10.78 -11.26
CA MET A 162 -19.04 -11.98 -10.46
C MET A 162 -20.55 -12.26 -10.33
N PRO A 163 -20.95 -13.54 -10.33
CA PRO A 163 -22.35 -13.90 -10.06
C PRO A 163 -22.82 -13.32 -8.73
N ARG A 164 -24.05 -12.84 -8.71
CA ARG A 164 -24.73 -12.44 -7.47
C ARG A 164 -25.26 -13.73 -6.82
N ALA A 165 -24.63 -14.15 -5.72
CA ALA A 165 -25.18 -15.21 -4.88
C ALA A 165 -26.35 -14.67 -4.08
#